data_d1e1314d55e5ae67699d328a30e6a5de
#
_entry.id   d1e1314d55e5ae67699d328a30e6a5de
#
_cell.length_a   1.000
_cell.length_b   1.000
_cell.length_c   1.000
_cell.angle_alpha   90.00
_cell.angle_beta   90.00
_cell.angle_gamma   90.00
#
_symmetry.space_group_name_H-M   'P 1'
#
loop_
_entity.id
_entity.type
_entity.pdbx_description
1 polymer ?
#
loop_
_entity_poly.entity_id
_entity_poly.type
_entity_poly.pdbx_seq_one_letter_code
_entity_poly.pdbx_strand_id
1 'polypeptide(L)'
;HGLEAVAGAMEQEEITFFGVANVGEARRLSKAGVRTPIYLLGGTFPSEREEVIAHHWLPCLNTMEEARHFDQLARHEGKVVEAHLTVDTGMGRGGFLPSDAPAALEAIRALPGIRISGLGSHLPSADEDPAFTRTQFDQFDNLVESLPRRKELKHIHLANSAGLLGYQSRTTTLARPGLLLYGVSPLKEHGADLRNVMSLKSRIALIRDLPSGHGISYGRTFVTARPTKVGTIGIGYGDGYPRALADHTPEVFVRGQRVPLLGRVTMDQVMADLSGWPDCRPGDEVELFGPNIPVQEVAQKAGTIPWELFTGITPRVKRIYSG
;
A
#
# COMPACT_ATOMS: atom_id res chain seq x y z
N HIS A 1 -2.79 -2.80 7.97
CA HIS A 1 -1.94 -3.67 8.80
C HIS A 1 -1.61 -3.00 10.14
N GLY A 2 -1.18 -1.76 10.16
CA GLY A 2 -0.73 -1.02 11.35
C GLY A 2 0.72 -0.59 11.18
N LEU A 3 0.93 0.73 11.04
CA LEU A 3 2.23 1.30 10.68
C LEU A 3 3.32 0.90 11.68
N GLU A 4 3.05 1.11 12.95
CA GLU A 4 4.03 0.91 14.03
C GLU A 4 4.37 -0.59 14.23
N ALA A 5 3.36 -1.45 14.16
CA ALA A 5 3.56 -2.89 14.35
C ALA A 5 4.36 -3.50 13.20
N VAL A 6 4.05 -3.09 11.95
CA VAL A 6 4.80 -3.55 10.77
C VAL A 6 6.24 -3.05 10.82
N ALA A 7 6.44 -1.77 11.16
CA ALA A 7 7.78 -1.21 11.26
C ALA A 7 8.62 -1.92 12.35
N GLY A 8 8.03 -2.18 13.52
CA GLY A 8 8.73 -2.89 14.59
C GLY A 8 9.13 -4.32 14.20
N ALA A 9 8.30 -5.04 13.43
CA ALA A 9 8.65 -6.36 12.92
C ALA A 9 9.77 -6.28 11.87
N MET A 10 9.70 -5.30 10.97
CA MET A 10 10.67 -5.15 9.88
C MET A 10 12.04 -4.64 10.33
N GLU A 11 12.14 -3.90 11.45
CA GLU A 11 13.44 -3.48 11.99
C GLU A 11 14.36 -4.63 12.38
N GLN A 12 13.79 -5.81 12.59
CA GLN A 12 14.54 -7.02 12.90
C GLN A 12 15.20 -7.65 11.67
N GLU A 13 14.84 -7.20 10.46
CA GLU A 13 15.22 -7.79 9.16
C GLU A 13 16.26 -6.94 8.40
N GLU A 14 17.03 -6.10 9.07
CA GLU A 14 18.13 -5.30 8.49
C GLU A 14 17.75 -4.46 7.25
N ILE A 15 16.54 -3.90 7.23
CA ILE A 15 16.11 -3.05 6.13
C ILE A 15 16.87 -1.72 6.09
N THR A 16 17.09 -1.18 4.89
CA THR A 16 17.85 0.06 4.69
C THR A 16 17.07 1.30 5.09
N PHE A 17 15.79 1.37 4.72
CA PHE A 17 14.89 2.50 4.97
C PHE A 17 13.46 2.06 5.17
N PHE A 18 12.69 2.87 5.92
CA PHE A 18 11.24 2.89 5.79
C PHE A 18 10.82 3.95 4.78
N GLY A 19 10.22 3.53 3.67
CA GLY A 19 9.56 4.44 2.74
C GLY A 19 8.15 4.76 3.21
N VAL A 20 7.89 6.03 3.58
CA VAL A 20 6.57 6.51 4.03
C VAL A 20 6.01 7.57 3.09
N ALA A 21 4.70 7.73 3.08
CA ALA A 21 4.05 8.65 2.14
C ALA A 21 4.18 10.13 2.53
N ASN A 22 4.25 10.43 3.83
CA ASN A 22 4.18 11.81 4.33
C ASN A 22 4.83 11.97 5.71
N VAL A 23 4.99 13.23 6.12
CA VAL A 23 5.56 13.61 7.42
C VAL A 23 4.76 13.08 8.62
N GLY A 24 3.43 12.95 8.48
CA GLY A 24 2.58 12.40 9.54
C GLY A 24 2.93 10.95 9.87
N GLU A 25 3.20 10.11 8.86
CA GLU A 25 3.66 8.73 9.04
C GLU A 25 5.08 8.68 9.62
N ALA A 26 5.99 9.52 9.12
CA ALA A 26 7.34 9.62 9.64
C ALA A 26 7.34 9.97 11.14
N ARG A 27 6.51 10.93 11.54
CA ARG A 27 6.34 11.34 12.94
C ARG A 27 5.83 10.19 13.82
N ARG A 28 4.89 9.39 13.31
CA ARG A 28 4.36 8.21 14.02
C ARG A 28 5.45 7.15 14.22
N LEU A 29 6.25 6.86 13.20
CA LEU A 29 7.37 5.92 13.31
C LEU A 29 8.43 6.41 14.30
N SER A 30 8.81 7.68 14.23
CA SER A 30 9.78 8.26 15.17
C SER A 30 9.27 8.22 16.61
N LYS A 31 7.98 8.51 16.86
CA LYS A 31 7.36 8.38 18.18
C LYS A 31 7.28 6.94 18.67
N ALA A 32 7.18 5.97 17.77
CA ALA A 32 7.20 4.54 18.10
C ALA A 32 8.63 4.02 18.42
N GLY A 33 9.66 4.87 18.29
CA GLY A 33 11.05 4.51 18.60
C GLY A 33 11.78 3.82 17.46
N VAL A 34 11.26 3.87 16.24
CA VAL A 34 11.92 3.34 15.03
C VAL A 34 13.26 4.05 14.82
N ARG A 35 14.33 3.27 14.64
CA ARG A 35 15.70 3.75 14.44
C ARG A 35 16.18 3.68 13.00
N THR A 36 15.57 2.80 12.21
CA THR A 36 15.82 2.70 10.77
C THR A 36 15.54 4.04 10.10
N PRO A 37 16.41 4.53 9.21
CA PRO A 37 16.19 5.79 8.49
C PRO A 37 14.84 5.83 7.79
N ILE A 38 14.20 7.00 7.79
CA ILE A 38 12.88 7.21 7.18
C ILE A 38 13.04 8.02 5.91
N TYR A 39 12.59 7.47 4.79
CA TYR A 39 12.55 8.11 3.48
C TYR A 39 11.13 8.56 3.14
N LEU A 40 10.97 9.84 2.84
CA LEU A 40 9.70 10.43 2.41
C LEU A 40 9.52 10.23 0.91
N LEU A 41 8.56 9.39 0.51
CA LEU A 41 8.26 9.07 -0.89
C LEU A 41 7.50 10.17 -1.62
N GLY A 42 6.77 11.00 -0.87
CA GLY A 42 6.03 12.16 -1.37
C GLY A 42 6.75 13.47 -1.16
N GLY A 43 6.39 14.50 -1.94
CA GLY A 43 6.84 15.87 -1.71
C GLY A 43 6.38 16.39 -0.34
N THR A 44 7.15 17.27 0.24
CA THR A 44 6.87 17.89 1.55
C THR A 44 6.28 19.28 1.40
N PHE A 45 5.30 19.62 2.23
CA PHE A 45 4.83 20.99 2.31
C PHE A 45 5.92 21.92 2.90
N PRO A 46 5.99 23.19 2.48
CA PRO A 46 6.97 24.14 3.02
C PRO A 46 7.00 24.20 4.54
N SER A 47 5.83 24.12 5.19
CA SER A 47 5.68 24.17 6.66
C SER A 47 6.16 22.89 7.39
N GLU A 48 6.45 21.80 6.66
CA GLU A 48 6.91 20.55 7.24
C GLU A 48 8.42 20.37 7.18
N ARG A 49 9.12 21.19 6.36
CA ARG A 49 10.54 20.99 6.01
C ARG A 49 11.48 21.18 7.21
N GLU A 50 11.16 22.08 8.11
CA GLU A 50 11.92 22.26 9.35
C GLU A 50 11.88 20.97 10.20
N GLU A 51 10.71 20.34 10.32
CA GLU A 51 10.57 19.07 11.04
C GLU A 51 11.36 17.94 10.35
N VAL A 52 11.35 17.88 9.00
CA VAL A 52 12.16 16.92 8.23
C VAL A 52 13.64 17.06 8.57
N ILE A 53 14.14 18.30 8.64
CA ILE A 53 15.53 18.60 8.99
C ILE A 53 15.82 18.25 10.46
N ALA A 54 14.91 18.60 11.36
CA ALA A 54 15.08 18.36 12.80
C ALA A 54 15.23 16.86 13.12
N HIS A 55 14.45 16.03 12.44
CA HIS A 55 14.41 14.58 12.65
C HIS A 55 15.33 13.79 11.73
N HIS A 56 16.08 14.44 10.83
CA HIS A 56 16.97 13.78 9.86
C HIS A 56 16.25 12.79 8.94
N TRP A 57 14.97 13.03 8.61
CA TRP A 57 14.29 12.24 7.61
C TRP A 57 14.82 12.58 6.22
N LEU A 58 14.83 11.59 5.33
CA LEU A 58 15.34 11.75 3.97
C LEU A 58 14.20 12.20 3.04
N PRO A 59 14.17 13.46 2.56
CA PRO A 59 13.18 13.89 1.59
C PRO A 59 13.53 13.42 0.18
N CYS A 60 12.51 13.20 -0.66
CA CYS A 60 12.65 13.19 -2.09
C CYS A 60 12.57 14.62 -2.63
N LEU A 61 13.52 15.01 -3.47
CA LEU A 61 13.55 16.34 -4.11
C LEU A 61 12.97 16.23 -5.53
N ASN A 62 11.91 16.97 -5.78
CA ASN A 62 11.18 16.94 -7.05
C ASN A 62 11.38 18.20 -7.89
N THR A 63 11.80 19.32 -7.29
CA THR A 63 12.00 20.60 -7.96
C THR A 63 13.22 21.35 -7.40
N MET A 64 13.76 22.27 -8.19
CA MET A 64 14.82 23.17 -7.73
C MET A 64 14.37 24.12 -6.63
N GLU A 65 13.09 24.52 -6.62
CA GLU A 65 12.52 25.37 -5.57
C GLU A 65 12.52 24.62 -4.23
N GLU A 66 12.08 23.36 -4.24
CA GLU A 66 12.11 22.51 -3.05
C GLU A 66 13.54 22.35 -2.50
N ALA A 67 14.49 22.08 -3.38
CA ALA A 67 15.91 21.96 -3.01
C ALA A 67 16.48 23.24 -2.40
N ARG A 68 16.22 24.40 -3.03
CA ARG A 68 16.68 25.70 -2.49
C ARG A 68 16.09 26.04 -1.13
N HIS A 69 14.82 25.68 -0.91
CA HIS A 69 14.18 25.90 0.39
C HIS A 69 14.78 25.01 1.48
N PHE A 70 15.03 23.73 1.18
CA PHE A 70 15.76 22.86 2.11
C PHE A 70 17.18 23.37 2.40
N ASP A 71 17.91 23.83 1.38
CA ASP A 71 19.24 24.42 1.57
C ASP A 71 19.20 25.64 2.51
N GLN A 72 18.26 26.55 2.27
CA GLN A 72 18.11 27.76 3.10
C GLN A 72 17.84 27.40 4.57
N LEU A 73 16.89 26.51 4.83
CA LEU A 73 16.55 26.09 6.19
C LEU A 73 17.69 25.32 6.85
N ALA A 74 18.33 24.39 6.13
CA ALA A 74 19.44 23.60 6.65
C ALA A 74 20.63 24.48 7.06
N ARG A 75 20.98 25.47 6.24
CA ARG A 75 22.04 26.44 6.57
C ARG A 75 21.69 27.30 7.77
N HIS A 76 20.43 27.71 7.89
CA HIS A 76 19.96 28.46 9.05
C HIS A 76 20.14 27.69 10.36
N GLU A 77 19.91 26.35 10.30
CA GLU A 77 20.07 25.45 11.44
C GLU A 77 21.52 24.92 11.61
N GLY A 78 22.45 25.29 10.74
CA GLY A 78 23.82 24.75 10.75
C GLY A 78 23.90 23.28 10.44
N LYS A 79 22.95 22.75 9.66
CA LYS A 79 22.81 21.33 9.30
C LYS A 79 23.04 21.08 7.81
N VAL A 80 23.15 19.82 7.43
CA VAL A 80 23.13 19.33 6.05
C VAL A 80 22.04 18.29 5.92
N VAL A 81 21.11 18.49 4.99
CA VAL A 81 20.03 17.55 4.67
C VAL A 81 20.54 16.50 3.69
N GLU A 82 20.45 15.25 4.07
CA GLU A 82 20.63 14.14 3.12
C GLU A 82 19.32 13.91 2.39
N ALA A 83 19.35 13.82 1.05
CA ALA A 83 18.15 13.72 0.23
C ALA A 83 18.38 12.82 -0.98
N HIS A 84 17.28 12.35 -1.58
CA HIS A 84 17.30 11.67 -2.86
C HIS A 84 16.68 12.55 -3.95
N LEU A 85 17.29 12.60 -5.13
CA LEU A 85 16.71 13.24 -6.29
C LEU A 85 15.65 12.32 -6.91
N THR A 86 14.49 12.85 -7.26
CA THR A 86 13.45 12.10 -7.99
C THR A 86 13.54 12.40 -9.48
N VAL A 87 13.52 11.33 -10.28
CA VAL A 87 13.44 11.40 -11.75
C VAL A 87 12.09 10.87 -12.20
N ASP A 88 11.41 11.60 -13.05
CA ASP A 88 10.14 11.14 -13.65
C ASP A 88 10.42 10.45 -14.98
N THR A 89 10.41 9.13 -14.97
CA THR A 89 10.56 8.30 -16.18
C THR A 89 9.21 7.92 -16.81
N GLY A 90 8.10 8.52 -16.33
CA GLY A 90 6.78 8.29 -16.92
C GLY A 90 5.63 8.11 -15.92
N MET A 91 5.86 8.37 -14.63
CA MET A 91 4.80 8.37 -13.62
C MET A 91 3.93 9.65 -13.68
N GLY A 92 4.52 10.79 -14.09
CA GLY A 92 3.80 12.06 -14.20
C GLY A 92 3.36 12.68 -12.87
N ARG A 93 3.98 12.27 -11.75
CA ARG A 93 3.58 12.69 -10.41
C ARG A 93 4.50 13.73 -9.79
N GLY A 94 5.79 13.63 -10.06
CA GLY A 94 6.82 14.53 -9.53
C GLY A 94 8.21 14.07 -9.95
N GLY A 95 9.20 14.96 -9.81
CA GLY A 95 10.57 14.69 -10.20
C GLY A 95 11.00 15.46 -11.45
N PHE A 96 12.30 15.43 -11.70
CA PHE A 96 12.91 16.02 -12.88
C PHE A 96 12.78 15.08 -14.08
N LEU A 97 12.56 15.63 -15.26
CA LEU A 97 12.61 14.81 -16.47
C LEU A 97 14.04 14.24 -16.66
N PRO A 98 14.18 13.06 -17.27
CA PRO A 98 15.50 12.46 -17.49
C PRO A 98 16.50 13.37 -18.23
N SER A 99 16.01 14.25 -19.14
CA SER A 99 16.82 15.26 -19.81
C SER A 99 17.40 16.32 -18.88
N ASP A 100 16.65 16.67 -17.83
CA ASP A 100 16.96 17.79 -16.94
C ASP A 100 17.68 17.33 -15.68
N ALA A 101 17.52 16.05 -15.31
CA ALA A 101 18.04 15.47 -14.09
C ALA A 101 19.58 15.64 -13.91
N PRO A 102 20.43 15.50 -14.94
CA PRO A 102 21.87 15.70 -14.78
C PRO A 102 22.21 17.15 -14.37
N ALA A 103 21.62 18.13 -15.03
CA ALA A 103 21.85 19.55 -14.72
C ALA A 103 21.29 19.92 -13.33
N ALA A 104 20.10 19.41 -12.99
CA ALA A 104 19.50 19.61 -11.69
C ALA A 104 20.35 18.98 -10.57
N LEU A 105 20.86 17.77 -10.77
CA LEU A 105 21.73 17.10 -9.80
C LEU A 105 22.97 17.91 -9.50
N GLU A 106 23.68 18.43 -10.53
CA GLU A 106 24.88 19.25 -10.33
C GLU A 106 24.54 20.61 -9.66
N ALA A 107 23.43 21.23 -10.04
CA ALA A 107 22.97 22.45 -9.41
C ALA A 107 22.62 22.25 -7.91
N ILE A 108 22.00 21.12 -7.56
CA ILE A 108 21.68 20.81 -6.17
C ILE A 108 22.93 20.42 -5.38
N ARG A 109 23.89 19.71 -5.98
CA ARG A 109 25.19 19.40 -5.35
C ARG A 109 26.00 20.65 -5.00
N ALA A 110 25.76 21.77 -5.69
CA ALA A 110 26.38 23.05 -5.38
C ALA A 110 25.75 23.77 -4.16
N LEU A 111 24.62 23.29 -3.66
CA LEU A 111 23.93 23.83 -2.48
C LEU A 111 24.59 23.28 -1.20
N PRO A 112 25.17 24.13 -0.34
CA PRO A 112 25.98 23.67 0.80
C PRO A 112 25.15 22.98 1.91
N GLY A 113 23.87 23.28 2.01
CA GLY A 113 22.96 22.66 2.98
C GLY A 113 22.37 21.33 2.55
N ILE A 114 22.72 20.81 1.35
CA ILE A 114 22.16 19.55 0.84
C ILE A 114 23.27 18.58 0.44
N ARG A 115 23.05 17.29 0.74
CA ARG A 115 23.85 16.18 0.24
C ARG A 115 22.94 15.17 -0.46
N ILE A 116 23.11 14.99 -1.77
CA ILE A 116 22.39 13.97 -2.52
C ILE A 116 23.09 12.63 -2.34
N SER A 117 22.42 11.70 -1.68
CA SER A 117 22.90 10.33 -1.46
C SER A 117 22.16 9.29 -2.31
N GLY A 118 21.07 9.67 -2.96
CA GLY A 118 20.29 8.75 -3.77
C GLY A 118 19.61 9.37 -4.96
N LEU A 119 19.21 8.48 -5.88
CA LEU A 119 18.41 8.79 -7.06
C LEU A 119 17.27 7.78 -7.15
N GLY A 120 16.05 8.25 -7.37
CA GLY A 120 14.89 7.39 -7.47
C GLY A 120 13.96 7.74 -8.61
N SER A 121 13.23 6.73 -9.10
CA SER A 121 12.08 6.91 -9.98
C SER A 121 10.94 5.99 -9.53
N HIS A 122 9.81 5.95 -10.26
CA HIS A 122 8.68 5.09 -9.94
C HIS A 122 8.03 4.53 -11.20
N LEU A 123 7.53 3.30 -11.09
CA LEU A 123 6.89 2.55 -12.18
C LEU A 123 5.37 2.64 -12.03
N PRO A 124 4.65 3.22 -12.99
CA PRO A 124 3.18 3.34 -12.94
C PRO A 124 2.44 2.05 -13.31
N SER A 125 3.03 1.20 -14.16
CA SER A 125 2.33 0.07 -14.81
C SER A 125 3.19 -1.18 -14.93
N ALA A 126 4.05 -1.45 -13.93
CA ALA A 126 4.94 -2.61 -13.98
C ALA A 126 4.19 -3.96 -13.95
N ASP A 127 2.94 -3.97 -13.54
CA ASP A 127 2.01 -5.09 -13.54
C ASP A 127 1.07 -5.13 -14.76
N GLU A 128 1.00 -4.06 -15.56
CA GLU A 128 0.03 -3.92 -16.65
C GLU A 128 0.67 -3.75 -18.03
N ASP A 129 1.79 -3.01 -18.12
CA ASP A 129 2.48 -2.71 -19.40
C ASP A 129 3.97 -3.08 -19.35
N PRO A 130 4.32 -4.33 -19.71
CA PRO A 130 5.71 -4.78 -19.70
C PRO A 130 6.62 -4.03 -20.70
N ALA A 131 6.09 -3.57 -21.82
CA ALA A 131 6.89 -2.87 -22.84
C ALA A 131 7.30 -1.48 -22.35
N PHE A 132 6.35 -0.72 -21.85
CA PHE A 132 6.62 0.58 -21.27
C PHE A 132 7.54 0.48 -20.04
N THR A 133 7.31 -0.50 -19.19
CA THR A 133 8.14 -0.72 -18.00
C THR A 133 9.61 -1.00 -18.36
N ARG A 134 9.89 -1.84 -19.37
CA ARG A 134 11.25 -2.05 -19.86
C ARG A 134 11.87 -0.74 -20.35
N THR A 135 11.13 0.06 -21.10
CA THR A 135 11.59 1.39 -21.57
C THR A 135 11.98 2.29 -20.39
N GLN A 136 11.19 2.27 -19.30
CA GLN A 136 11.51 3.05 -18.09
C GLN A 136 12.79 2.55 -17.40
N PHE A 137 12.99 1.23 -17.31
CA PHE A 137 14.24 0.67 -16.77
C PHE A 137 15.45 1.08 -17.61
N ASP A 138 15.37 0.93 -18.94
CA ASP A 138 16.46 1.30 -19.83
C ASP A 138 16.78 2.79 -19.79
N GLN A 139 15.76 3.63 -19.77
CA GLN A 139 15.91 5.08 -19.65
C GLN A 139 16.56 5.49 -18.32
N PHE A 140 16.13 4.88 -17.22
CA PHE A 140 16.69 5.16 -15.91
C PHE A 140 18.13 4.66 -15.77
N ASP A 141 18.41 3.44 -16.22
CA ASP A 141 19.75 2.85 -16.18
C ASP A 141 20.73 3.67 -17.03
N ASN A 142 20.34 4.03 -18.28
CA ASN A 142 21.16 4.86 -19.17
C ASN A 142 21.44 6.25 -18.55
N LEU A 143 20.42 6.86 -17.91
CA LEU A 143 20.63 8.11 -17.19
C LEU A 143 21.68 7.92 -16.09
N VAL A 144 21.50 6.93 -15.19
CA VAL A 144 22.42 6.69 -14.08
C VAL A 144 23.84 6.42 -14.58
N GLU A 145 24.00 5.61 -15.64
CA GLU A 145 25.30 5.29 -16.24
C GLU A 145 26.00 6.54 -16.81
N SER A 146 25.24 7.51 -17.31
CA SER A 146 25.75 8.76 -17.86
C SER A 146 26.14 9.80 -16.81
N LEU A 147 25.68 9.67 -15.57
CA LEU A 147 25.90 10.68 -14.53
C LEU A 147 27.37 10.76 -14.11
N PRO A 148 27.96 11.97 -14.06
CA PRO A 148 29.26 12.17 -13.41
C PRO A 148 29.13 11.85 -11.91
N ARG A 149 30.21 11.32 -11.34
CA ARG A 149 30.28 10.99 -9.91
C ARG A 149 29.13 10.09 -9.41
N ARG A 150 28.60 9.20 -10.28
CA ARG A 150 27.52 8.27 -9.91
C ARG A 150 27.84 7.39 -8.70
N LYS A 151 29.12 7.12 -8.45
CA LYS A 151 29.61 6.33 -7.32
C LYS A 151 29.35 6.98 -5.96
N GLU A 152 29.05 8.28 -5.93
CA GLU A 152 28.65 9.00 -4.73
C GLU A 152 27.18 8.75 -4.36
N LEU A 153 26.37 8.27 -5.33
CA LEU A 153 24.98 7.88 -5.09
C LEU A 153 24.94 6.47 -4.48
N LYS A 154 24.68 6.42 -3.18
CA LYS A 154 24.61 5.15 -2.43
C LYS A 154 23.33 4.38 -2.74
N HIS A 155 22.25 5.11 -2.98
CA HIS A 155 20.89 4.57 -3.05
C HIS A 155 20.27 4.90 -4.40
N ILE A 156 20.23 3.91 -5.30
CA ILE A 156 19.63 4.02 -6.62
C ILE A 156 18.42 3.08 -6.65
N HIS A 157 17.22 3.62 -6.86
CA HIS A 157 16.01 2.82 -6.71
C HIS A 157 14.91 3.20 -7.70
N LEU A 158 14.31 2.19 -8.32
CA LEU A 158 13.22 2.31 -9.28
C LEU A 158 12.08 1.34 -8.95
N ALA A 159 12.43 0.07 -8.72
CA ALA A 159 11.49 -1.03 -8.60
C ALA A 159 10.56 -0.89 -7.38
N ASN A 160 9.24 -0.94 -7.64
CA ASN A 160 8.20 -1.28 -6.69
C ASN A 160 8.03 -2.80 -6.60
N SER A 161 6.95 -3.31 -5.99
CA SER A 161 6.69 -4.74 -5.86
C SER A 161 6.66 -5.49 -7.20
N ALA A 162 5.99 -4.95 -8.22
CA ALA A 162 5.92 -5.56 -9.55
C ALA A 162 7.27 -5.46 -10.28
N GLY A 163 7.92 -4.29 -10.20
CA GLY A 163 9.23 -4.07 -10.78
C GLY A 163 10.30 -5.02 -10.21
N LEU A 164 10.24 -5.31 -8.91
CA LEU A 164 11.17 -6.23 -8.25
C LEU A 164 11.01 -7.67 -8.74
N LEU A 165 9.77 -8.12 -8.96
CA LEU A 165 9.49 -9.48 -9.40
C LEU A 165 9.75 -9.71 -10.89
N GLY A 166 9.40 -8.73 -11.72
CA GLY A 166 9.33 -8.92 -13.19
C GLY A 166 10.50 -8.37 -13.98
N TYR A 167 11.40 -7.57 -13.36
CA TYR A 167 12.41 -6.84 -14.11
C TYR A 167 13.75 -6.77 -13.38
N GLN A 168 14.81 -6.55 -14.16
CA GLN A 168 16.16 -6.37 -13.65
C GLN A 168 16.72 -5.04 -14.12
N SER A 169 17.39 -4.31 -13.23
CA SER A 169 18.14 -3.09 -13.52
C SER A 169 19.63 -3.35 -13.44
N ARG A 170 20.39 -2.62 -14.25
CA ARG A 170 21.86 -2.63 -14.24
C ARG A 170 22.45 -1.74 -13.14
N THR A 171 21.67 -0.80 -12.62
CA THR A 171 22.18 0.28 -11.78
C THR A 171 21.55 0.39 -10.40
N THR A 172 20.36 -0.15 -10.19
CA THR A 172 19.66 -0.04 -8.91
C THR A 172 20.38 -0.80 -7.80
N THR A 173 20.44 -0.20 -6.62
CA THR A 173 21.09 -0.77 -5.43
C THR A 173 20.07 -1.25 -4.39
N LEU A 174 18.82 -0.83 -4.54
CA LEU A 174 17.71 -1.27 -3.67
C LEU A 174 16.35 -1.18 -4.37
N ALA A 175 15.39 -1.92 -3.82
CA ALA A 175 14.00 -1.91 -4.24
C ALA A 175 13.09 -1.35 -3.13
N ARG A 176 11.85 -0.98 -3.50
CA ARG A 176 10.84 -0.47 -2.58
C ARG A 176 9.57 -1.34 -2.66
N PRO A 177 9.64 -2.60 -2.21
CA PRO A 177 8.45 -3.44 -2.16
C PRO A 177 7.45 -2.85 -1.14
N GLY A 178 6.18 -2.84 -1.51
CA GLY A 178 5.07 -2.51 -0.64
C GLY A 178 4.17 -3.72 -0.48
N LEU A 179 3.37 -4.05 -1.50
CA LEU A 179 2.39 -5.12 -1.45
C LEU A 179 3.00 -6.50 -1.13
N LEU A 180 4.20 -6.79 -1.65
CA LEU A 180 4.92 -8.03 -1.39
C LEU A 180 5.19 -8.26 0.09
N LEU A 181 5.46 -7.21 0.86
CA LEU A 181 5.69 -7.29 2.31
C LEU A 181 4.44 -7.75 3.07
N TYR A 182 3.27 -7.58 2.46
CA TYR A 182 1.99 -8.02 3.01
C TYR A 182 1.51 -9.37 2.45
N GLY A 183 2.40 -10.07 1.73
CA GLY A 183 2.13 -11.42 1.24
C GLY A 183 1.22 -11.47 0.02
N VAL A 184 1.15 -10.39 -0.76
CA VAL A 184 0.33 -10.32 -1.98
C VAL A 184 1.21 -9.95 -3.16
N SER A 185 1.17 -10.77 -4.22
CA SER A 185 1.85 -10.46 -5.48
C SER A 185 0.96 -9.59 -6.38
N PRO A 186 1.54 -8.52 -6.98
CA PRO A 186 0.87 -7.79 -8.05
C PRO A 186 0.88 -8.56 -9.38
N LEU A 187 1.77 -9.56 -9.54
CA LEU A 187 1.91 -10.37 -10.75
C LEU A 187 1.32 -11.76 -10.52
N LYS A 188 0.43 -12.21 -11.42
CA LYS A 188 -0.27 -13.50 -11.28
C LYS A 188 0.67 -14.71 -11.29
N GLU A 189 1.76 -14.62 -12.03
CA GLU A 189 2.73 -15.72 -12.23
C GLU A 189 3.73 -15.84 -11.05
N HIS A 190 3.73 -14.89 -10.14
CA HIS A 190 4.65 -14.84 -9.00
C HIS A 190 3.85 -14.75 -7.70
N GLY A 191 4.15 -15.56 -6.72
CA GLY A 191 3.51 -15.45 -5.42
C GLY A 191 3.17 -16.76 -4.72
N ALA A 192 3.58 -17.90 -5.28
CA ALA A 192 3.34 -19.22 -4.68
C ALA A 192 3.87 -19.35 -3.25
N ASP A 193 4.98 -18.65 -2.95
CA ASP A 193 5.64 -18.68 -1.65
C ASP A 193 5.23 -17.54 -0.71
N LEU A 194 4.36 -16.64 -1.16
CA LEU A 194 3.91 -15.50 -0.36
C LEU A 194 2.80 -15.93 0.62
N ARG A 195 2.89 -15.43 1.85
CA ARG A 195 1.89 -15.67 2.89
C ARG A 195 1.15 -14.37 3.21
N ASN A 196 -0.18 -14.39 3.07
CA ASN A 196 -0.99 -13.24 3.42
C ASN A 196 -0.80 -12.85 4.89
N VAL A 197 -0.42 -11.59 5.13
CA VAL A 197 -0.17 -11.06 6.48
C VAL A 197 -1.46 -10.64 7.17
N MET A 198 -2.51 -10.29 6.40
CA MET A 198 -3.78 -9.82 6.96
C MET A 198 -4.94 -10.77 6.66
N SER A 199 -5.75 -11.03 7.68
CA SER A 199 -7.11 -11.58 7.53
C SER A 199 -8.11 -10.58 8.11
N LEU A 200 -9.21 -10.34 7.40
CA LEU A 200 -10.35 -9.60 7.90
C LEU A 200 -11.41 -10.58 8.37
N LYS A 201 -11.72 -10.52 9.65
CA LYS A 201 -12.65 -11.45 10.29
C LYS A 201 -13.75 -10.71 11.03
N SER A 202 -14.90 -11.34 11.11
CA SER A 202 -16.05 -10.90 11.93
C SER A 202 -16.75 -12.13 12.51
N ARG A 203 -17.98 -11.96 13.00
CA ARG A 203 -18.79 -13.03 13.56
C ARG A 203 -20.24 -12.93 13.09
N ILE A 204 -20.93 -14.09 13.06
CA ILE A 204 -22.37 -14.13 12.91
C ILE A 204 -22.99 -13.54 14.18
N ALA A 205 -23.73 -12.44 14.02
CA ALA A 205 -24.43 -11.78 15.12
C ALA A 205 -25.82 -12.36 15.35
N LEU A 206 -26.51 -12.75 14.28
CA LEU A 206 -27.90 -13.22 14.30
C LEU A 206 -28.13 -14.21 13.18
N ILE A 207 -29.00 -15.21 13.42
CA ILE A 207 -29.53 -16.11 12.40
C ILE A 207 -31.06 -16.04 12.42
N ARG A 208 -31.67 -15.98 11.24
CA ARG A 208 -33.13 -15.95 11.05
C ARG A 208 -33.54 -16.83 9.89
N ASP A 209 -34.68 -17.51 10.03
CA ASP A 209 -35.36 -18.16 8.93
C ASP A 209 -36.33 -17.17 8.29
N LEU A 210 -36.16 -16.90 7.00
CA LEU A 210 -37.01 -16.00 6.23
C LEU A 210 -37.83 -16.79 5.20
N PRO A 211 -39.11 -16.42 5.00
CA PRO A 211 -39.94 -17.09 4.01
C PRO A 211 -39.51 -16.76 2.59
N SER A 212 -40.00 -17.52 1.59
CA SER A 212 -39.91 -17.13 0.17
C SER A 212 -40.57 -15.76 -0.06
N GLY A 213 -40.03 -14.98 -1.00
CA GLY A 213 -40.53 -13.64 -1.32
C GLY A 213 -40.06 -12.52 -0.38
N HIS A 214 -39.18 -12.82 0.59
CA HIS A 214 -38.67 -11.82 1.52
C HIS A 214 -37.47 -11.05 0.93
N GLY A 215 -37.53 -9.73 0.96
CA GLY A 215 -36.43 -8.87 0.49
C GLY A 215 -35.29 -8.78 1.52
N ILE A 216 -34.03 -8.80 1.04
CA ILE A 216 -32.84 -8.68 1.89
C ILE A 216 -32.09 -7.41 1.55
N SER A 217 -31.69 -6.67 2.58
CA SER A 217 -30.90 -5.46 2.53
C SER A 217 -31.53 -4.27 1.80
N TYR A 218 -30.78 -3.18 1.68
CA TYR A 218 -31.23 -1.96 1.04
C TYR A 218 -31.56 -2.14 -0.44
N GLY A 219 -32.63 -1.52 -0.88
CA GLY A 219 -33.10 -1.58 -2.25
C GLY A 219 -33.73 -2.93 -2.64
N ARG A 220 -33.78 -3.92 -1.72
CA ARG A 220 -34.34 -5.25 -1.97
C ARG A 220 -33.77 -5.86 -3.24
N THR A 221 -32.47 -5.69 -3.47
CA THR A 221 -31.78 -6.21 -4.67
C THR A 221 -31.72 -7.74 -4.68
N PHE A 222 -31.89 -8.37 -3.52
CA PHE A 222 -32.08 -9.80 -3.38
C PHE A 222 -33.44 -10.10 -2.75
N VAL A 223 -34.17 -11.05 -3.32
CA VAL A 223 -35.45 -11.57 -2.80
C VAL A 223 -35.33 -13.07 -2.71
N THR A 224 -35.66 -13.64 -1.55
CA THR A 224 -35.59 -15.09 -1.33
C THR A 224 -36.54 -15.84 -2.26
N ALA A 225 -36.02 -16.76 -3.06
CA ALA A 225 -36.86 -17.61 -3.93
C ALA A 225 -37.45 -18.83 -3.18
N ARG A 226 -36.94 -19.15 -2.00
CA ARG A 226 -37.31 -20.28 -1.13
C ARG A 226 -37.17 -19.85 0.32
N PRO A 227 -37.70 -20.62 1.30
CA PRO A 227 -37.34 -20.43 2.68
C PRO A 227 -35.82 -20.45 2.84
N THR A 228 -35.26 -19.41 3.46
CA THR A 228 -33.81 -19.16 3.49
C THR A 228 -33.36 -18.85 4.92
N LYS A 229 -32.35 -19.60 5.40
CA LYS A 229 -31.69 -19.29 6.66
C LYS A 229 -30.66 -18.20 6.41
N VAL A 230 -30.84 -17.03 7.02
CA VAL A 230 -30.00 -15.85 6.80
C VAL A 230 -29.18 -15.56 8.05
N GLY A 231 -27.85 -15.50 7.89
CA GLY A 231 -26.92 -15.03 8.91
C GLY A 231 -26.63 -13.54 8.72
N THR A 232 -26.76 -12.76 9.78
CA THR A 232 -26.30 -11.37 9.83
C THR A 232 -24.91 -11.33 10.44
N ILE A 233 -23.95 -10.73 9.72
CA ILE A 233 -22.54 -10.64 10.10
C ILE A 233 -22.23 -9.19 10.43
N GLY A 234 -21.56 -8.94 11.56
CA GLY A 234 -21.29 -7.60 12.09
C GLY A 234 -20.09 -6.93 11.43
N ILE A 235 -20.18 -6.62 10.14
CA ILE A 235 -19.18 -5.87 9.36
C ILE A 235 -19.84 -5.23 8.14
N GLY A 236 -19.38 -4.03 7.75
CA GLY A 236 -19.90 -3.36 6.58
C GLY A 236 -18.90 -2.32 6.01
N TYR A 237 -19.40 -1.43 5.15
CA TYR A 237 -18.52 -0.45 4.51
C TYR A 237 -17.99 0.61 5.49
N GLY A 238 -18.62 0.83 6.63
CA GLY A 238 -18.11 1.66 7.73
C GLY A 238 -16.84 1.09 8.37
N ASP A 239 -16.58 -0.21 8.19
CA ASP A 239 -15.39 -0.91 8.64
C ASP A 239 -14.33 -1.02 7.55
N GLY A 240 -14.68 -0.66 6.30
CA GLY A 240 -13.83 -0.77 5.13
C GLY A 240 -14.12 -1.97 4.22
N TYR A 241 -15.19 -2.74 4.48
CA TYR A 241 -15.59 -3.81 3.57
C TYR A 241 -16.36 -3.23 2.37
N PRO A 242 -15.95 -3.47 1.10
CA PRO A 242 -16.42 -2.65 -0.02
C PRO A 242 -17.92 -2.80 -0.30
N ARG A 243 -18.62 -1.67 -0.43
CA ARG A 243 -20.04 -1.66 -0.82
C ARG A 243 -20.26 -2.14 -2.25
N ALA A 244 -19.29 -1.93 -3.13
CA ALA A 244 -19.36 -2.33 -4.55
C ALA A 244 -19.47 -3.86 -4.77
N LEU A 245 -19.17 -4.67 -3.77
CA LEU A 245 -19.31 -6.13 -3.83
C LEU A 245 -20.75 -6.60 -4.06
N ALA A 246 -21.74 -5.77 -3.75
CA ALA A 246 -23.15 -6.15 -3.78
C ALA A 246 -23.66 -6.76 -5.10
N ASP A 247 -23.05 -6.35 -6.22
CA ASP A 247 -23.51 -6.76 -7.57
C ASP A 247 -22.72 -7.95 -8.14
N HIS A 248 -21.79 -8.54 -7.36
CA HIS A 248 -20.81 -9.52 -7.82
C HIS A 248 -20.81 -10.85 -7.03
N THR A 249 -21.91 -11.21 -6.41
CA THR A 249 -22.07 -12.47 -5.63
C THR A 249 -20.85 -12.76 -4.73
N PRO A 250 -20.51 -11.86 -3.80
CA PRO A 250 -19.39 -12.07 -2.91
C PRO A 250 -19.65 -13.23 -1.96
N GLU A 251 -18.58 -13.86 -1.52
CA GLU A 251 -18.63 -14.97 -0.56
C GLU A 251 -17.83 -14.61 0.68
N VAL A 252 -18.16 -15.28 1.76
CA VAL A 252 -17.40 -15.30 3.02
C VAL A 252 -17.10 -16.74 3.40
N PHE A 253 -16.12 -16.94 4.27
CA PHE A 253 -15.78 -18.29 4.71
C PHE A 253 -16.20 -18.48 6.18
N VAL A 254 -16.97 -19.53 6.45
CA VAL A 254 -17.45 -19.87 7.78
C VAL A 254 -17.46 -21.38 7.94
N ARG A 255 -16.94 -21.89 9.08
CA ARG A 255 -16.92 -23.32 9.42
C ARG A 255 -16.41 -24.24 8.29
N GLY A 256 -15.35 -23.84 7.61
CA GLY A 256 -14.74 -24.64 6.53
C GLY A 256 -15.38 -24.53 5.15
N GLN A 257 -16.35 -23.62 4.96
CA GLN A 257 -17.13 -23.50 3.74
C GLN A 257 -17.22 -22.04 3.26
N ARG A 258 -17.28 -21.85 1.93
CA ARG A 258 -17.63 -20.57 1.32
C ARG A 258 -19.15 -20.43 1.27
N VAL A 259 -19.64 -19.28 1.69
CA VAL A 259 -21.05 -18.95 1.85
C VAL A 259 -21.35 -17.66 1.12
N PRO A 260 -22.36 -17.61 0.21
CA PRO A 260 -22.66 -16.40 -0.53
C PRO A 260 -23.30 -15.32 0.35
N LEU A 261 -22.93 -14.07 0.08
CA LEU A 261 -23.60 -12.91 0.65
C LEU A 261 -24.85 -12.56 -0.14
N LEU A 262 -25.86 -12.05 0.57
CA LEU A 262 -27.18 -11.74 0.06
C LEU A 262 -27.46 -10.23 0.11
N GLY A 263 -27.78 -9.65 -1.03
CA GLY A 263 -28.14 -8.25 -1.15
C GLY A 263 -26.95 -7.30 -0.93
N ARG A 264 -27.23 -6.05 -0.65
CA ARG A 264 -26.20 -5.01 -0.55
C ARG A 264 -25.46 -5.05 0.78
N VAL A 265 -24.15 -4.80 0.74
CA VAL A 265 -23.34 -4.49 1.91
C VAL A 265 -23.87 -3.21 2.54
N THR A 266 -24.22 -3.24 3.84
CA THR A 266 -24.67 -2.06 4.60
C THR A 266 -23.51 -1.39 5.33
N MET A 267 -23.78 -0.34 6.08
CA MET A 267 -22.73 0.38 6.82
C MET A 267 -22.03 -0.54 7.83
N ASP A 268 -22.78 -1.36 8.54
CA ASP A 268 -22.29 -2.08 9.72
C ASP A 268 -22.53 -3.60 9.63
N GLN A 269 -23.23 -4.07 8.61
CA GLN A 269 -23.65 -5.48 8.51
C GLN A 269 -23.72 -5.97 7.07
N VAL A 270 -23.47 -7.29 6.89
CA VAL A 270 -23.75 -8.04 5.67
C VAL A 270 -24.57 -9.26 6.00
N MET A 271 -25.36 -9.76 5.04
CA MET A 271 -26.19 -10.95 5.18
C MET A 271 -25.65 -12.09 4.33
N ALA A 272 -25.67 -13.31 4.85
CA ALA A 272 -25.20 -14.53 4.18
C ALA A 272 -26.30 -15.60 4.12
N ASP A 273 -26.33 -16.38 3.03
CA ASP A 273 -27.20 -17.56 2.93
C ASP A 273 -26.60 -18.74 3.71
N LEU A 274 -27.18 -19.08 4.83
CA LEU A 274 -26.77 -20.21 5.67
C LEU A 274 -27.66 -21.44 5.49
N SER A 275 -28.52 -21.51 4.48
CA SER A 275 -29.46 -22.60 4.29
C SER A 275 -28.80 -23.97 4.09
N GLY A 276 -27.60 -23.99 3.48
CA GLY A 276 -26.81 -25.22 3.30
C GLY A 276 -25.94 -25.58 4.52
N TRP A 277 -25.96 -24.76 5.56
CA TRP A 277 -25.03 -24.87 6.73
C TRP A 277 -25.83 -24.86 8.03
N PRO A 278 -26.54 -25.92 8.38
CA PRO A 278 -27.44 -25.98 9.53
C PRO A 278 -26.74 -25.80 10.88
N ASP A 279 -25.45 -26.15 10.93
CA ASP A 279 -24.64 -26.07 12.16
C ASP A 279 -24.07 -24.69 12.47
N CYS A 280 -24.24 -23.71 11.57
CA CYS A 280 -23.84 -22.32 11.86
C CYS A 280 -24.66 -21.74 13.00
N ARG A 281 -23.98 -21.00 13.88
CA ARG A 281 -24.55 -20.38 15.10
C ARG A 281 -24.11 -18.94 15.27
N PRO A 282 -24.87 -18.08 15.95
CA PRO A 282 -24.37 -16.80 16.41
C PRO A 282 -23.07 -16.98 17.20
N GLY A 283 -22.08 -16.11 16.93
CA GLY A 283 -20.72 -16.19 17.48
C GLY A 283 -19.70 -16.90 16.61
N ASP A 284 -20.11 -17.72 15.62
CA ASP A 284 -19.17 -18.33 14.69
C ASP A 284 -18.35 -17.27 13.94
N GLU A 285 -17.06 -17.54 13.82
CA GLU A 285 -16.13 -16.67 13.09
C GLU A 285 -16.39 -16.72 11.59
N VAL A 286 -16.32 -15.58 10.95
CA VAL A 286 -16.49 -15.42 9.51
C VAL A 286 -15.25 -14.69 8.97
N GLU A 287 -14.57 -15.28 7.99
CA GLU A 287 -13.50 -14.63 7.25
C GLU A 287 -14.06 -13.93 6.02
N LEU A 288 -13.78 -12.64 5.89
CA LEU A 288 -14.18 -11.79 4.77
C LEU A 288 -13.12 -11.80 3.68
N PHE A 289 -11.85 -11.76 4.09
CA PHE A 289 -10.68 -12.11 3.28
C PHE A 289 -9.54 -12.61 4.17
N GLY A 290 -8.68 -13.43 3.61
CA GLY A 290 -7.59 -14.09 4.31
C GLY A 290 -7.11 -15.32 3.54
N PRO A 291 -6.67 -16.39 4.23
CA PRO A 291 -6.17 -17.58 3.56
C PRO A 291 -7.25 -18.37 2.76
N ASN A 292 -8.54 -18.26 3.13
CA ASN A 292 -9.61 -19.02 2.46
C ASN A 292 -10.36 -18.18 1.41
N ILE A 293 -10.37 -16.87 1.57
CA ILE A 293 -10.92 -15.88 0.62
C ILE A 293 -9.79 -14.91 0.27
N PRO A 294 -9.06 -15.10 -0.84
CA PRO A 294 -7.96 -14.22 -1.21
C PRO A 294 -8.41 -12.77 -1.36
N VAL A 295 -7.63 -11.82 -0.81
CA VAL A 295 -7.93 -10.38 -0.94
C VAL A 295 -8.00 -9.94 -2.41
N GLN A 296 -7.23 -10.58 -3.29
CA GLN A 296 -7.26 -10.33 -4.73
C GLN A 296 -8.63 -10.67 -5.35
N GLU A 297 -9.27 -11.75 -4.90
CA GLU A 297 -10.62 -12.12 -5.33
C GLU A 297 -11.64 -11.05 -4.89
N VAL A 298 -11.55 -10.61 -3.65
CA VAL A 298 -12.42 -9.57 -3.11
C VAL A 298 -12.20 -8.24 -3.85
N ALA A 299 -10.96 -7.85 -4.12
CA ALA A 299 -10.62 -6.65 -4.87
C ALA A 299 -11.18 -6.71 -6.30
N GLN A 300 -10.99 -7.83 -7.00
CA GLN A 300 -11.52 -8.03 -8.35
C GLN A 300 -13.05 -7.92 -8.39
N LYS A 301 -13.75 -8.57 -7.46
CA LYS A 301 -15.21 -8.48 -7.34
C LYS A 301 -15.70 -7.06 -6.98
N ALA A 302 -14.90 -6.30 -6.25
CA ALA A 302 -15.20 -4.91 -5.90
C ALA A 302 -14.82 -3.90 -7.01
N GLY A 303 -14.18 -4.34 -8.10
CA GLY A 303 -13.70 -3.46 -9.17
C GLY A 303 -12.53 -2.57 -8.72
N THR A 304 -11.67 -3.06 -7.81
CA THR A 304 -10.54 -2.32 -7.25
C THR A 304 -9.30 -3.21 -7.10
N ILE A 305 -8.31 -2.73 -6.36
CA ILE A 305 -7.02 -3.37 -6.14
C ILE A 305 -6.79 -3.72 -4.66
N PRO A 306 -5.96 -4.73 -4.33
CA PRO A 306 -5.68 -5.13 -2.94
C PRO A 306 -5.18 -3.99 -2.04
N TRP A 307 -4.40 -3.04 -2.58
CA TRP A 307 -3.92 -1.88 -1.84
C TRP A 307 -5.06 -1.05 -1.25
N GLU A 308 -6.12 -0.80 -2.04
CA GLU A 308 -7.28 -0.03 -1.57
C GLU A 308 -8.01 -0.77 -0.47
N LEU A 309 -8.19 -2.09 -0.59
CA LEU A 309 -8.80 -2.89 0.47
C LEU A 309 -8.00 -2.82 1.77
N PHE A 310 -6.68 -3.00 1.70
CA PHE A 310 -5.84 -2.96 2.89
C PHE A 310 -5.83 -1.59 3.57
N THR A 311 -5.76 -0.51 2.78
CA THR A 311 -5.75 0.86 3.31
C THR A 311 -7.14 1.33 3.73
N GLY A 312 -8.19 0.76 3.16
CA GLY A 312 -9.58 1.08 3.45
C GLY A 312 -10.09 0.56 4.81
N ILE A 313 -9.41 -0.43 5.41
CA ILE A 313 -9.83 -0.95 6.73
C ILE A 313 -9.71 0.13 7.80
N THR A 314 -10.86 0.55 8.32
CA THR A 314 -10.96 1.70 9.22
C THR A 314 -10.42 1.40 10.63
N PRO A 315 -10.16 2.41 11.47
CA PRO A 315 -9.77 2.23 12.88
C PRO A 315 -10.85 1.55 13.75
N ARG A 316 -12.09 1.44 13.28
CA ARG A 316 -13.16 0.70 13.97
C ARG A 316 -12.83 -0.79 14.10
N VAL A 317 -12.09 -1.35 13.14
CA VAL A 317 -11.66 -2.75 13.16
C VAL A 317 -10.45 -2.89 14.06
N LYS A 318 -10.58 -3.67 15.12
CA LYS A 318 -9.47 -3.97 16.04
C LYS A 318 -8.39 -4.77 15.31
N ARG A 319 -7.13 -4.31 15.37
CA ARG A 319 -5.96 -5.07 14.91
C ARG A 319 -5.51 -6.01 16.02
N ILE A 320 -5.34 -7.29 15.66
CA ILE A 320 -4.81 -8.33 16.54
C ILE A 320 -3.59 -8.88 15.84
N TYR A 321 -2.44 -8.80 16.50
CA TYR A 321 -1.18 -9.31 15.98
C TYR A 321 -0.89 -10.65 16.65
N SER A 322 -0.57 -11.67 15.83
CA SER A 322 -0.14 -12.99 16.27
C SER A 322 1.21 -13.29 15.64
N GLY A 323 2.15 -13.73 16.44
CA GLY A 323 3.46 -14.23 16.01
C GLY A 323 3.43 -15.73 15.80
#